data_f2eab003ce72f90e9135699f848bed55
#
_entry.id   f2eab003ce72f90e9135699f848bed55
#
_cell.length_a   1.000
_cell.length_b   1.000
_cell.length_c   1.000
_cell.angle_alpha   90.00
_cell.angle_beta   90.00
_cell.angle_gamma   90.00
#
_symmetry.space_group_name_H-M   'P 1'
#
loop_
_entity.id
_entity.type
_entity.pdbx_description
1 polymer ?
#
loop_
_entity_poly.entity_id
_entity_poly.type
_entity_poly.pdbx_seq_one_letter_code
_entity_poly.pdbx_strand_id
1 'polypeptide(L)'
;NPSAAVAAPDNSNQPNGNQTPGEITLEKAKEIALKHAGVEASNLFNFKGELDRDDGMLIYELEFESGGYEYDYEINAVTGAILKSEKEWDD
;
A
#
# COMPACT_ATOMS: atom_id res chain seq x y z
N ASN A 1 -11.55 5.76 11.00
CA ASN A 1 -11.28 5.14 11.45
C ASN A 1 -11.06 4.80 11.42
N PRO A 2 -11.43 5.07 11.28
CA PRO A 2 -11.22 4.59 11.63
C PRO A 2 -11.09 4.23 11.40
N SER A 3 -11.54 4.70 11.32
CA SER A 3 -11.43 4.13 11.59
C SER A 3 -11.43 3.81 11.30
N ALA A 4 -12.02 4.17 11.23
CA ALA A 4 -12.04 3.72 11.40
C ALA A 4 -12.06 3.58 10.96
N ALA A 5 -12.51 3.85 10.83
CA ALA A 5 -12.52 3.54 10.85
C ALA A 5 -12.59 3.55 10.51
N VAL A 6 -13.00 3.81 10.47
CA VAL A 6 -13.04 3.62 10.56
C VAL A 6 -13.13 3.56 10.10
N ALA A 7 -13.70 3.72 9.98
CA ALA A 7 -13.75 3.51 9.94
C ALA A 7 -13.94 3.49 9.52
N ALA A 8 -14.42 3.77 9.33
CA ALA A 8 -14.56 3.62 9.21
C ALA A 8 -14.72 3.65 8.73
N PRO A 9 -15.07 3.75 8.64
CA PRO A 9 -15.20 3.69 8.33
C PRO A 9 -15.33 3.65 7.75
N ASP A 10 -15.69 3.91 7.72
CA ASP A 10 -15.77 3.75 7.32
C ASP A 10 -16.02 3.81 6.71
N ASN A 11 -16.25 4.08 6.63
CA ASN A 11 -16.41 4.13 6.19
C ASN A 11 -16.73 4.30 5.57
N SER A 12 -16.87 4.40 5.58
CA SER A 12 -17.08 4.51 5.13
C SER A 12 -17.12 4.73 4.43
N ASN A 13 -17.21 4.92 4.38
CA ASN A 13 -17.05 5.03 3.74
C ASN A 13 -16.73 5.17 2.80
N GLN A 14 -16.75 5.15 2.73
CA GLN A 14 -16.28 5.36 1.78
C GLN A 14 -16.36 5.34 0.86
N PRO A 15 -16.75 5.53 1.08
CA PRO A 15 -17.22 5.25 -0.19
C PRO A 15 -16.34 5.53 -1.33
N ASN A 16 -15.68 4.75 -1.65
CA ASN A 16 -14.90 4.89 -2.82
C ASN A 16 -15.43 3.95 -3.88
N GLY A 17 -16.10 4.47 -4.85
CA GLY A 17 -16.81 3.67 -5.82
C GLY A 17 -15.96 2.82 -6.73
N ASN A 18 -14.66 3.00 -6.71
CA ASN A 18 -13.77 2.25 -7.59
C ASN A 18 -13.21 0.99 -6.97
N GLN A 19 -13.55 0.74 -5.74
CA GLN A 19 -12.95 -0.37 -5.02
C GLN A 19 -13.78 -1.63 -5.20
N THR A 20 -13.12 -2.73 -5.53
CA THR A 20 -13.77 -4.04 -5.62
C THR A 20 -14.04 -4.57 -4.22
N PRO A 21 -15.23 -5.18 -4.00
CA PRO A 21 -15.52 -5.76 -2.68
C PRO A 21 -14.42 -6.73 -2.28
N GLY A 22 -13.95 -6.62 -1.04
CA GLY A 22 -12.89 -7.46 -0.52
C GLY A 22 -11.49 -6.95 -0.78
N GLU A 23 -11.39 -5.92 -1.60
CA GLU A 23 -10.10 -5.35 -1.95
C GLU A 23 -9.71 -4.29 -0.94
N ILE A 24 -8.44 -4.28 -0.52
CA ILE A 24 -7.97 -3.19 0.34
C ILE A 24 -7.69 -1.97 -0.53
N THR A 25 -7.63 -0.80 0.09
CA THR A 25 -7.35 0.43 -0.65
C THR A 25 -5.86 0.60 -0.87
N LEU A 26 -5.52 1.46 -1.82
CA LEU A 26 -4.12 1.81 -2.04
C LEU A 26 -3.53 2.44 -0.78
N GLU A 27 -4.32 3.26 -0.07
CA GLU A 27 -3.86 3.86 1.17
C GLU A 27 -3.52 2.81 2.21
N LYS A 28 -4.32 1.76 2.27
CA LYS A 28 -4.04 0.68 3.21
C LYS A 28 -2.79 -0.07 2.81
N ALA A 29 -2.62 -0.34 1.53
CA ALA A 29 -1.41 -1.01 1.05
C ALA A 29 -0.17 -0.18 1.36
N LYS A 30 -0.27 1.13 1.16
CA LYS A 30 0.82 2.05 1.49
C LYS A 30 1.17 1.97 2.97
N GLU A 31 0.14 1.97 3.81
CA GLU A 31 0.34 1.87 5.25
C GLU A 31 1.08 0.59 5.63
N ILE A 32 0.67 -0.52 5.02
CA ILE A 32 1.31 -1.82 5.27
C ILE A 32 2.78 -1.78 4.89
N ALA A 33 3.08 -1.23 3.70
CA ALA A 33 4.45 -1.16 3.23
C ALA A 33 5.32 -0.27 4.13
N LEU A 34 4.80 0.90 4.48
CA LEU A 34 5.57 1.84 5.31
C LEU A 34 5.85 1.25 6.69
N LYS A 35 4.85 0.57 7.24
CA LYS A 35 5.01 -0.04 8.54
C LYS A 35 6.06 -1.14 8.51
N HIS A 36 6.02 -1.96 7.47
CA HIS A 36 7.01 -3.03 7.31
C HIS A 36 8.41 -2.46 7.13
N ALA A 37 8.52 -1.40 6.34
CA ALA A 37 9.81 -0.78 6.04
C ALA A 37 10.34 0.05 7.20
N GLY A 38 9.47 0.42 8.15
CA GLY A 38 9.87 1.29 9.23
C GLY A 38 10.03 2.73 8.80
N VAL A 39 9.28 3.15 7.79
CA VAL A 39 9.39 4.49 7.22
C VAL A 39 8.16 5.29 7.61
N GLU A 40 8.38 6.53 8.05
CA GLU A 40 7.28 7.43 8.35
C GLU A 40 6.83 8.16 7.10
N ALA A 41 5.53 8.43 7.03
CA ALA A 41 4.97 9.10 5.86
C ALA A 41 5.63 10.45 5.60
N SER A 42 6.09 11.14 6.64
CA SER A 42 6.74 12.43 6.49
C SER A 42 8.12 12.32 5.85
N ASN A 43 8.70 11.13 5.83
CA ASN A 43 10.03 10.90 5.26
C ASN A 43 9.96 10.17 3.93
N LEU A 44 8.80 10.14 3.32
CA LEU A 44 8.54 9.39 2.10
C LEU A 44 8.70 10.29 0.89
N PHE A 45 9.44 9.81 -0.11
CA PHE A 45 9.65 10.56 -1.35
C PHE A 45 9.33 9.68 -2.55
N ASN A 46 8.82 10.33 -3.60
CA ASN A 46 8.62 9.69 -4.90
C ASN A 46 7.77 8.43 -4.81
N PHE A 47 6.70 8.50 -4.03
CA PHE A 47 5.80 7.37 -3.88
C PHE A 47 5.01 7.13 -5.17
N LYS A 48 5.02 5.89 -5.62
CA LYS A 48 4.19 5.44 -6.74
C LYS A 48 3.48 4.18 -6.31
N GLY A 49 2.20 4.09 -6.65
CA GLY A 49 1.45 2.89 -6.35
C GLY A 49 0.46 2.64 -7.46
N GLU A 50 0.33 1.38 -7.85
CA GLU A 50 -0.68 1.04 -8.84
C GLU A 50 -1.20 -0.35 -8.60
N LEU A 51 -2.45 -0.54 -9.03
CA LEU A 51 -3.11 -1.83 -8.92
C LEU A 51 -2.86 -2.58 -10.21
N ASP A 52 -2.41 -3.82 -10.08
CA ASP A 52 -2.09 -4.65 -11.23
C ASP A 52 -2.73 -6.01 -11.03
N ARG A 53 -2.90 -6.72 -12.13
CA ARG A 53 -3.40 -8.08 -12.09
C ARG A 53 -2.33 -9.00 -12.68
N ASP A 54 -1.92 -9.96 -11.88
CA ASP A 54 -0.88 -10.89 -12.27
C ASP A 54 -1.38 -12.29 -12.02
N ASP A 55 -1.55 -13.08 -13.10
CA ASP A 55 -2.05 -14.45 -13.01
C ASP A 55 -3.38 -14.53 -12.25
N GLY A 56 -4.27 -13.56 -12.50
CA GLY A 56 -5.56 -13.54 -11.85
C GLY A 56 -5.55 -12.99 -10.44
N MET A 57 -4.39 -12.63 -9.92
CA MET A 57 -4.26 -12.09 -8.58
C MET A 57 -4.16 -10.58 -8.65
N LEU A 58 -4.94 -9.88 -7.84
CA LEU A 58 -4.84 -8.43 -7.75
C LEU A 58 -3.72 -8.06 -6.80
N ILE A 59 -2.82 -7.22 -7.25
CA ILE A 59 -1.62 -6.85 -6.52
C ILE A 59 -1.44 -5.35 -6.59
N TYR A 60 -1.12 -4.73 -5.44
CA TYR A 60 -0.63 -3.36 -5.44
C TYR A 60 0.88 -3.38 -5.57
N GLU A 61 1.38 -2.66 -6.56
CA GLU A 61 2.82 -2.49 -6.73
C GLU A 61 3.18 -1.11 -6.23
N LEU A 62 4.08 -1.05 -5.27
CA LEU A 62 4.44 0.21 -4.62
C LEU A 62 5.93 0.43 -4.72
N GLU A 63 6.31 1.68 -5.01
CA GLU A 63 7.71 2.10 -5.02
C GLU A 63 7.81 3.40 -4.27
N PHE A 64 8.84 3.54 -3.47
CA PHE A 64 9.09 4.81 -2.79
C PHE A 64 10.54 4.87 -2.33
N GLU A 65 10.95 6.07 -1.93
CA GLU A 65 12.30 6.33 -1.45
C GLU A 65 12.24 6.94 -0.07
N SER A 66 13.21 6.59 0.75
CA SER A 66 13.35 7.18 2.07
C SER A 66 14.76 6.92 2.59
N GLY A 67 15.37 7.94 3.17
CA GLY A 67 16.68 7.80 3.82
C GLY A 67 17.78 7.30 2.92
N GLY A 68 17.70 7.59 1.62
CA GLY A 68 18.72 7.15 0.69
C GLY A 68 18.50 5.74 0.16
N TYR A 69 17.38 5.13 0.48
CA TYR A 69 17.03 3.81 0.00
C TYR A 69 15.83 3.85 -0.91
N GLU A 70 15.81 2.95 -1.86
CA GLU A 70 14.66 2.72 -2.72
C GLU A 70 13.98 1.44 -2.26
N TYR A 71 12.65 1.48 -2.14
CA TYR A 71 11.85 0.36 -1.67
C TYR A 71 10.87 -0.07 -2.75
N ASP A 72 10.75 -1.38 -2.94
CA ASP A 72 9.76 -1.98 -3.83
C ASP A 72 8.94 -2.98 -3.07
N TYR A 73 7.62 -2.86 -3.16
CA TYR A 73 6.70 -3.77 -2.50
C TYR A 73 5.65 -4.28 -3.46
N GLU A 74 5.27 -5.54 -3.30
CA GLU A 74 4.07 -6.08 -3.91
C GLU A 74 3.19 -6.60 -2.79
N ILE A 75 1.94 -6.18 -2.78
CA ILE A 75 1.02 -6.49 -1.70
C ILE A 75 -0.25 -7.05 -2.31
N ASN A 76 -0.70 -8.20 -1.79
CA ASN A 76 -1.96 -8.79 -2.23
C ASN A 76 -3.09 -7.82 -1.95
N ALA A 77 -3.81 -7.42 -3.00
CA ALA A 77 -4.82 -6.37 -2.88
C ALA A 77 -6.07 -6.83 -2.16
N VAL A 78 -6.22 -8.13 -1.95
CA VAL A 78 -7.38 -8.66 -1.25
C VAL A 78 -7.05 -8.91 0.23
N THR A 79 -5.92 -9.52 0.50
CA THR A 79 -5.56 -9.92 1.87
C THR A 79 -4.64 -8.96 2.59
N GLY A 80 -3.90 -8.14 1.84
CA GLY A 80 -2.91 -7.26 2.44
C GLY A 80 -1.58 -7.94 2.71
N ALA A 81 -1.44 -9.19 2.29
CA ALA A 81 -0.19 -9.92 2.53
C ALA A 81 0.91 -9.35 1.66
N ILE A 82 2.10 -9.21 2.24
CA ILE A 82 3.26 -8.74 1.50
C ILE A 82 3.81 -9.91 0.69
N LEU A 83 3.81 -9.76 -0.63
CA LEU A 83 4.29 -10.81 -1.54
C LEU A 83 5.74 -10.60 -1.92
N LYS A 84 6.21 -9.35 -1.87
CA LYS A 84 7.57 -9.03 -2.22
C LYS A 84 7.96 -7.76 -1.48
N SER A 85 9.17 -7.73 -0.96
CA SER A 85 9.70 -6.50 -0.39
C SER A 85 11.19 -6.44 -0.72
N GLU A 86 11.61 -5.33 -1.32
CA GLU A 86 12.99 -5.12 -1.67
C GLU A 86 13.42 -3.74 -1.21
N LYS A 87 14.67 -3.65 -0.81
CA LYS A 87 15.26 -2.41 -0.35
C LYS A 87 16.65 -2.32 -0.93
N GLU A 88 16.91 -1.24 -1.66
CA GLU A 88 18.19 -1.05 -2.30
C GLU A 88 18.74 0.33 -1.95
N TRP A 89 20.04 0.39 -1.80
CA TRP A 89 20.71 1.67 -1.61
C TRP A 89 20.64 2.45 -2.91
N ASP A 90 20.07 3.64 -2.83
CA ASP A 90 19.93 4.49 -4.00
C ASP A 90 21.07 5.49 -4.00
N ASP A 91 22.06 5.19 -4.78
CA ASP A 91 23.32 5.92 -4.76
C ASP A 91 23.30 7.13 -5.69
#